data_599697b2898cf7f13356a8c6482bb599
#
_entry.id   599697b2898cf7f13356a8c6482bb599
#
_cell.length_a   1.000
_cell.length_b   1.000
_cell.length_c   1.000
_cell.angle_alpha   90.00
_cell.angle_beta   90.00
_cell.angle_gamma   90.00
#
_symmetry.space_group_name_H-M   'P 1'
#
loop_
_entity.id
_entity.type
_entity.pdbx_description
1 polymer ?
#
loop_
_entity_poly.entity_id
_entity_poly.type
_entity_poly.pdbx_seq_one_letter_code
_entity_poly.pdbx_strand_id
1 'polypeptide(L)'
;MPTSNRIILTDVDGVLLEWEHHFTKWMLQKTLFDERGARYHPHRLLPDKENTYEMAERFGLTKDEIRKHIREFNRSAWMGNQRPMLESQTWVKLMAAEGWTFIPITSQTSDIPAQELRKRRLGELFGDHVFINYHILGTGADKDSALAEFHNTGLYWVEDKPNNAVAGLKYGLKPILIDHPYNRDFEHPEIIRVSNWKEIYQIVNGRVKK
;
A
#
# COMPACT_ATOMS: atom_id res chain seq x y z
N MET A 1 -13.53 -2.95 29.81
CA MET A 1 -12.32 -2.23 29.34
C MET A 1 -12.02 -2.73 27.95
N PRO A 2 -11.85 -1.88 26.94
CA PRO A 2 -11.41 -2.37 25.63
C PRO A 2 -10.03 -2.98 25.82
N THR A 3 -9.88 -4.23 25.42
CA THR A 3 -8.62 -4.95 25.43
C THR A 3 -7.65 -4.25 24.47
N SER A 4 -6.59 -3.66 25.00
CA SER A 4 -5.64 -2.74 24.37
C SER A 4 -4.77 -3.31 23.23
N ASN A 5 -5.21 -4.35 22.52
CA ASN A 5 -4.37 -5.06 21.56
C ASN A 5 -5.04 -5.37 20.20
N ARG A 6 -6.15 -4.68 19.86
CA ARG A 6 -6.79 -4.87 18.55
C ARG A 6 -6.44 -3.74 17.59
N ILE A 7 -5.15 -3.51 17.43
CA ILE A 7 -4.60 -2.52 16.49
C ILE A 7 -3.73 -3.26 15.47
N ILE A 8 -3.89 -2.91 14.21
CA ILE A 8 -3.05 -3.38 13.10
C ILE A 8 -2.41 -2.19 12.43
N LEU A 9 -1.09 -2.22 12.30
CA LEU A 9 -0.37 -1.31 11.44
C LEU A 9 -0.45 -1.84 10.01
N THR A 10 -0.71 -0.99 9.03
CA THR A 10 -0.90 -1.43 7.65
C THR A 10 -0.31 -0.45 6.65
N ASP A 11 0.34 -0.96 5.61
CA ASP A 11 0.53 -0.16 4.40
C ASP A 11 -0.82 0.06 3.70
N VAL A 12 -0.83 0.93 2.71
CA VAL A 12 -2.01 1.27 1.92
C VAL A 12 -1.88 0.74 0.49
N ASP A 13 -0.79 1.11 -0.18
CA ASP A 13 -0.55 0.79 -1.59
C ASP A 13 -0.11 -0.67 -1.73
N GLY A 14 -0.82 -1.47 -2.54
CA GLY A 14 -0.57 -2.90 -2.65
C GLY A 14 -1.12 -3.75 -1.49
N VAL A 15 -1.61 -3.12 -0.43
CA VAL A 15 -2.19 -3.80 0.75
C VAL A 15 -3.69 -3.55 0.87
N LEU A 16 -4.10 -2.30 0.95
CA LEU A 16 -5.51 -1.88 1.03
C LEU A 16 -6.06 -1.44 -0.32
N LEU A 17 -5.25 -0.76 -1.12
CA LEU A 17 -5.62 -0.13 -2.39
C LEU A 17 -4.74 -0.62 -3.55
N GLU A 18 -5.35 -0.74 -4.74
CA GLU A 18 -4.69 -1.16 -5.98
C GLU A 18 -3.91 0.02 -6.63
N TRP A 19 -2.91 0.57 -5.94
CA TRP A 19 -2.12 1.71 -6.42
C TRP A 19 -1.46 1.44 -7.78
N GLU A 20 -0.81 0.30 -7.93
CA GLU A 20 -0.12 -0.12 -9.16
C GLU A 20 -1.04 -0.11 -10.38
N HIS A 21 -2.23 -0.71 -10.24
CA HIS A 21 -3.22 -0.75 -11.30
C HIS A 21 -3.63 0.66 -11.72
N HIS A 22 -3.89 1.53 -10.75
CA HIS A 22 -4.33 2.90 -11.03
C HIS A 22 -3.21 3.77 -11.61
N PHE A 23 -1.98 3.62 -11.12
CA PHE A 23 -0.81 4.29 -11.68
C PHE A 23 -0.56 3.86 -13.13
N THR A 24 -0.57 2.56 -13.39
CA THR A 24 -0.43 2.02 -14.75
C THR A 24 -1.49 2.57 -15.69
N LYS A 25 -2.77 2.55 -15.28
CA LYS A 25 -3.88 3.10 -16.06
C LYS A 25 -3.68 4.59 -16.34
N TRP A 26 -3.29 5.35 -15.32
CA TRP A 26 -3.01 6.78 -15.46
C TRP A 26 -1.87 7.06 -16.46
N MET A 27 -0.78 6.31 -16.38
CA MET A 27 0.34 6.41 -17.31
C MET A 27 -0.09 6.14 -18.76
N LEU A 28 -0.83 5.06 -18.98
CA LEU A 28 -1.31 4.66 -20.32
C LEU A 28 -2.33 5.65 -20.91
N GLN A 29 -3.06 6.38 -20.05
CA GLN A 29 -4.02 7.40 -20.47
C GLN A 29 -3.40 8.78 -20.70
N LYS A 30 -2.15 9.00 -20.30
CA LYS A 30 -1.45 10.26 -20.59
C LYS A 30 -1.43 10.51 -22.08
N THR A 31 -1.81 11.72 -22.45
CA THR A 31 -1.86 12.17 -23.83
C THR A 31 -0.95 13.37 -24.00
N LEU A 32 -0.12 13.32 -25.02
CA LEU A 32 0.65 14.45 -25.49
C LEU A 32 0.23 14.80 -26.92
N PHE A 33 0.63 15.98 -27.37
CA PHE A 33 0.43 16.44 -28.72
C PHE A 33 1.82 16.64 -29.34
N ASP A 34 2.01 16.17 -30.57
CA ASP A 34 3.21 16.41 -31.33
C ASP A 34 3.26 17.85 -31.88
N GLU A 35 4.34 18.19 -32.58
CA GLU A 35 4.53 19.53 -33.19
C GLU A 35 3.46 19.90 -34.22
N ARG A 36 2.73 18.90 -34.74
CA ARG A 36 1.63 19.08 -35.70
C ARG A 36 0.26 19.12 -35.03
N GLY A 37 0.21 19.02 -33.69
CA GLY A 37 -1.00 18.97 -32.93
C GLY A 37 -1.69 17.59 -32.94
N ALA A 38 -1.03 16.55 -33.44
CA ALA A 38 -1.58 15.20 -33.41
C ALA A 38 -1.43 14.57 -32.02
N ARG A 39 -2.51 13.95 -31.56
CA ARG A 39 -2.61 13.32 -30.25
C ARG A 39 -1.88 11.98 -30.25
N TYR A 40 -1.04 11.72 -29.22
CA TYR A 40 -0.42 10.42 -29.02
C TYR A 40 -0.31 10.04 -27.55
N HIS A 41 -0.11 8.74 -27.27
CA HIS A 41 0.11 8.22 -25.93
C HIS A 41 1.60 7.86 -25.79
N PRO A 42 2.36 8.60 -24.97
CA PRO A 42 3.82 8.45 -24.91
C PRO A 42 4.28 7.20 -24.15
N HIS A 43 3.41 6.59 -23.36
CA HIS A 43 3.79 5.50 -22.46
C HIS A 43 3.11 4.19 -22.87
N ARG A 44 3.87 3.10 -22.74
CA ARG A 44 3.40 1.72 -22.91
C ARG A 44 4.11 0.81 -21.91
N LEU A 45 3.45 -0.27 -21.52
CA LEU A 45 4.10 -1.34 -20.77
C LEU A 45 5.06 -2.12 -21.70
N LEU A 46 6.23 -2.46 -21.19
CA LEU A 46 7.15 -3.34 -21.87
C LEU A 46 6.67 -4.80 -21.71
N PRO A 47 6.74 -5.60 -22.77
CA PRO A 47 6.48 -7.03 -22.68
C PRO A 47 7.37 -7.69 -21.62
N ASP A 48 6.84 -8.69 -20.93
CA ASP A 48 7.53 -9.50 -19.92
C ASP A 48 8.00 -8.73 -18.67
N LYS A 49 7.55 -7.47 -18.49
CA LYS A 49 7.87 -6.63 -17.32
C LYS A 49 6.68 -6.31 -16.42
N GLU A 50 5.51 -6.85 -16.70
CA GLU A 50 4.28 -6.56 -15.95
C GLU A 50 4.38 -6.92 -14.46
N ASN A 51 5.16 -7.95 -14.13
CA ASN A 51 5.32 -8.48 -12.77
C ASN A 51 6.54 -7.90 -12.03
N THR A 52 7.30 -7.03 -12.66
CA THR A 52 8.44 -6.36 -12.02
C THR A 52 7.94 -5.29 -11.06
N TYR A 53 8.50 -5.24 -9.85
CA TYR A 53 8.16 -4.20 -8.87
C TYR A 53 8.51 -2.78 -9.38
N GLU A 54 9.69 -2.64 -10.01
CA GLU A 54 10.21 -1.35 -10.45
C GLU A 54 9.42 -0.79 -11.63
N MET A 55 8.60 0.24 -11.38
CA MET A 55 7.81 0.93 -12.41
C MET A 55 8.67 1.49 -13.55
N ALA A 56 9.92 1.89 -13.26
CA ALA A 56 10.87 2.33 -14.28
C ALA A 56 11.11 1.23 -15.34
N GLU A 57 11.31 -0.01 -14.91
CA GLU A 57 11.48 -1.15 -15.80
C GLU A 57 10.21 -1.48 -16.57
N ARG A 58 9.04 -1.40 -15.93
CA ARG A 58 7.76 -1.68 -16.61
C ARG A 58 7.50 -0.77 -17.81
N PHE A 59 7.89 0.50 -17.70
CA PHE A 59 7.65 1.51 -18.73
C PHE A 59 8.89 1.82 -19.58
N GLY A 60 10.05 1.21 -19.30
CA GLY A 60 11.30 1.50 -20.01
C GLY A 60 11.77 2.95 -19.81
N LEU A 61 11.53 3.49 -18.63
CA LEU A 61 11.90 4.85 -18.24
C LEU A 61 13.11 4.83 -17.28
N THR A 62 13.80 5.96 -17.19
CA THR A 62 14.81 6.14 -16.15
C THR A 62 14.14 6.28 -14.77
N LYS A 63 14.93 6.05 -13.70
CA LYS A 63 14.43 6.21 -12.32
C LYS A 63 13.95 7.62 -12.03
N ASP A 64 14.54 8.64 -12.63
CA ASP A 64 14.15 10.03 -12.41
C ASP A 64 12.85 10.39 -13.14
N GLU A 65 12.68 9.91 -14.36
CA GLU A 65 11.43 10.09 -15.11
C GLU A 65 10.26 9.43 -14.40
N ILE A 66 10.41 8.15 -14.02
CA ILE A 66 9.30 7.45 -13.32
C ILE A 66 8.98 8.09 -11.96
N ARG A 67 9.99 8.54 -11.21
CA ARG A 67 9.78 9.27 -9.95
C ARG A 67 8.99 10.56 -10.13
N LYS A 68 9.22 11.28 -11.24
CA LYS A 68 8.43 12.46 -11.60
C LYS A 68 6.97 12.07 -11.80
N HIS A 69 6.69 11.03 -12.59
CA HIS A 69 5.35 10.54 -12.82
C HIS A 69 4.65 10.02 -11.56
N ILE A 70 5.37 9.32 -10.69
CA ILE A 70 4.84 8.86 -9.39
C ILE A 70 4.44 10.08 -8.53
N ARG A 71 5.27 11.12 -8.45
CA ARG A 71 4.93 12.34 -7.72
C ARG A 71 3.71 13.05 -8.30
N GLU A 72 3.61 13.14 -9.63
CA GLU A 72 2.45 13.73 -10.31
C GLU A 72 1.16 12.95 -10.01
N PHE A 73 1.23 11.63 -10.12
CA PHE A 73 0.10 10.74 -9.82
C PHE A 73 -0.34 10.85 -8.35
N ASN A 74 0.60 10.80 -7.42
CA ASN A 74 0.34 10.85 -5.99
C ASN A 74 -0.24 12.20 -5.51
N ARG A 75 -0.16 13.25 -6.34
CA ARG A 75 -0.80 14.57 -6.11
C ARG A 75 -2.12 14.74 -6.87
N SER A 76 -2.48 13.79 -7.68
CA SER A 76 -3.65 13.93 -8.56
C SER A 76 -4.95 13.52 -7.86
N ALA A 77 -6.08 13.89 -8.48
CA ALA A 77 -7.42 13.48 -8.06
C ALA A 77 -7.62 11.94 -8.06
N TRP A 78 -6.72 11.19 -8.71
CA TRP A 78 -6.74 9.74 -8.70
C TRP A 78 -6.55 9.14 -7.31
N MET A 79 -5.94 9.88 -6.39
CA MET A 79 -5.81 9.45 -4.99
C MET A 79 -7.16 9.27 -4.30
N GLY A 80 -8.17 10.03 -4.69
CA GLY A 80 -9.55 9.90 -4.19
C GLY A 80 -10.40 8.86 -4.92
N ASN A 81 -9.83 8.08 -5.86
CA ASN A 81 -10.63 7.18 -6.71
C ASN A 81 -10.03 5.78 -6.89
N GLN A 82 -9.08 5.40 -6.05
CA GLN A 82 -8.45 4.08 -6.09
C GLN A 82 -9.42 2.98 -5.65
N ARG A 83 -9.30 1.79 -6.28
CA ARG A 83 -10.08 0.62 -5.88
C ARG A 83 -9.44 -0.09 -4.68
N PRO A 84 -10.24 -0.76 -3.86
CA PRO A 84 -9.69 -1.62 -2.82
C PRO A 84 -9.00 -2.85 -3.45
N MET A 85 -7.96 -3.34 -2.78
CA MET A 85 -7.42 -4.66 -3.07
C MET A 85 -8.51 -5.72 -2.93
N LEU A 86 -8.39 -6.78 -3.72
CA LEU A 86 -9.38 -7.87 -3.71
C LEU A 86 -9.66 -8.34 -2.29
N GLU A 87 -10.96 -8.39 -1.93
CA GLU A 87 -11.47 -8.78 -0.62
C GLU A 87 -11.04 -7.91 0.59
N SER A 88 -10.11 -6.95 0.43
CA SER A 88 -9.67 -6.11 1.56
C SER A 88 -10.84 -5.41 2.22
N GLN A 89 -11.78 -4.88 1.44
CA GLN A 89 -12.95 -4.17 1.96
C GLN A 89 -13.83 -5.05 2.84
N THR A 90 -14.05 -6.29 2.43
CA THR A 90 -14.89 -7.25 3.18
C THR A 90 -14.26 -7.59 4.52
N TRP A 91 -12.98 -7.98 4.50
CA TRP A 91 -12.32 -8.48 5.71
C TRP A 91 -11.94 -7.37 6.68
N VAL A 92 -11.53 -6.21 6.20
CA VAL A 92 -11.23 -5.05 7.06
C VAL A 92 -12.51 -4.55 7.75
N LYS A 93 -13.64 -4.47 7.04
CA LYS A 93 -14.94 -4.12 7.65
C LYS A 93 -15.39 -5.14 8.69
N LEU A 94 -15.22 -6.43 8.41
CA LEU A 94 -15.54 -7.48 9.37
C LEU A 94 -14.67 -7.36 10.62
N MET A 95 -13.37 -7.15 10.47
CA MET A 95 -12.45 -6.95 11.57
C MET A 95 -12.81 -5.70 12.38
N ALA A 96 -13.16 -4.61 11.73
CA ALA A 96 -13.62 -3.38 12.40
C ALA A 96 -14.90 -3.61 13.21
N ALA A 97 -15.87 -4.37 12.68
CA ALA A 97 -17.07 -4.77 13.41
C ALA A 97 -16.76 -5.66 14.64
N GLU A 98 -15.65 -6.38 14.63
CA GLU A 98 -15.13 -7.17 15.75
C GLU A 98 -14.24 -6.33 16.71
N GLY A 99 -14.13 -5.02 16.48
CA GLY A 99 -13.41 -4.07 17.35
C GLY A 99 -11.93 -3.89 17.02
N TRP A 100 -11.46 -4.31 15.83
CA TRP A 100 -10.13 -3.97 15.33
C TRP A 100 -10.10 -2.54 14.80
N THR A 101 -9.00 -1.85 15.00
CA THR A 101 -8.67 -0.55 14.38
C THR A 101 -7.36 -0.65 13.63
N PHE A 102 -7.16 0.25 12.67
CA PHE A 102 -6.01 0.21 11.79
C PHE A 102 -5.26 1.55 11.82
N ILE A 103 -3.94 1.48 11.78
CA ILE A 103 -3.07 2.65 11.66
C ILE A 103 -2.34 2.55 10.32
N PRO A 104 -2.74 3.35 9.32
CA PRO A 104 -2.05 3.38 8.04
C PRO A 104 -0.68 4.04 8.15
N ILE A 105 0.36 3.37 7.62
CA ILE A 105 1.72 3.88 7.48
C ILE A 105 2.11 3.75 6.00
N THR A 106 2.04 4.84 5.25
CA THR A 106 2.18 4.82 3.78
C THR A 106 3.08 5.94 3.26
N SER A 107 3.90 5.64 2.24
CA SER A 107 4.79 6.61 1.60
C SER A 107 4.14 7.14 0.33
N GLN A 108 3.32 8.19 0.45
CA GLN A 108 2.54 8.76 -0.66
C GLN A 108 3.11 10.10 -1.15
N THR A 109 2.95 11.16 -0.37
CA THR A 109 3.31 12.53 -0.73
C THR A 109 3.30 13.44 0.49
N SER A 110 4.01 14.59 0.42
CA SER A 110 3.89 15.67 1.38
C SER A 110 2.80 16.70 1.05
N ASP A 111 2.08 16.52 -0.05
CA ASP A 111 0.99 17.39 -0.48
C ASP A 111 -0.28 17.10 0.35
N ILE A 112 -0.66 18.04 1.21
CA ILE A 112 -1.78 17.86 2.16
C ILE A 112 -3.12 17.61 1.46
N PRO A 113 -3.54 18.35 0.42
CA PRO A 113 -4.78 18.05 -0.31
C PRO A 113 -4.83 16.61 -0.84
N ALA A 114 -3.72 16.09 -1.36
CA ALA A 114 -3.66 14.72 -1.85
C ALA A 114 -3.70 13.67 -0.71
N GLN A 115 -3.13 13.99 0.44
CA GLN A 115 -3.27 13.15 1.65
C GLN A 115 -4.73 13.07 2.11
N GLU A 116 -5.44 14.20 2.12
CA GLU A 116 -6.86 14.23 2.48
C GLU A 116 -7.75 13.45 1.49
N LEU A 117 -7.43 13.49 0.18
CA LEU A 117 -8.10 12.63 -0.80
C LEU A 117 -7.90 11.13 -0.49
N ARG A 118 -6.71 10.73 -0.09
CA ARG A 118 -6.40 9.36 0.30
C ARG A 118 -7.17 8.94 1.57
N LYS A 119 -7.15 9.77 2.61
CA LYS A 119 -7.89 9.52 3.85
C LYS A 119 -9.39 9.38 3.60
N ARG A 120 -9.97 10.33 2.84
CA ARG A 120 -11.37 10.28 2.44
C ARG A 120 -11.67 8.98 1.70
N ARG A 121 -10.82 8.59 0.74
CA ARG A 121 -11.04 7.34 -0.01
C ARG A 121 -11.02 6.10 0.88
N LEU A 122 -10.11 6.04 1.83
CA LEU A 122 -10.08 4.96 2.81
C LEU A 122 -11.37 4.94 3.67
N GLY A 123 -11.83 6.09 4.15
CA GLY A 123 -13.09 6.22 4.88
C GLY A 123 -14.31 5.76 4.07
N GLU A 124 -14.42 6.21 2.80
CA GLU A 124 -15.50 5.79 1.88
C GLU A 124 -15.55 4.27 1.66
N LEU A 125 -14.37 3.64 1.52
CA LEU A 125 -14.29 2.21 1.23
C LEU A 125 -14.50 1.34 2.47
N PHE A 126 -13.91 1.73 3.59
CA PHE A 126 -13.80 0.87 4.76
C PHE A 126 -14.63 1.36 5.96
N GLY A 127 -14.92 2.66 6.04
CA GLY A 127 -15.57 3.34 7.15
C GLY A 127 -14.62 4.30 7.87
N ASP A 128 -15.07 5.51 8.20
CA ASP A 128 -14.24 6.56 8.82
C ASP A 128 -13.68 6.15 10.19
N HIS A 129 -14.41 5.33 10.93
CA HIS A 129 -14.03 4.85 12.27
C HIS A 129 -12.98 3.74 12.26
N VAL A 130 -12.64 3.19 11.10
CA VAL A 130 -11.72 2.05 10.96
C VAL A 130 -10.27 2.48 11.17
N PHE A 131 -9.93 3.66 10.67
CA PHE A 131 -8.56 4.14 10.64
C PHE A 131 -8.31 5.23 11.67
N ILE A 132 -7.22 5.09 12.41
CA ILE A 132 -6.75 6.07 13.40
C ILE A 132 -5.28 6.42 13.13
N ASN A 133 -4.85 7.62 13.51
CA ASN A 133 -3.44 8.02 13.52
C ASN A 133 -2.68 7.73 12.20
N TYR A 134 -3.13 8.32 11.10
CA TYR A 134 -2.47 8.17 9.80
C TYR A 134 -1.03 8.69 9.79
N HIS A 135 -0.07 7.85 9.37
CA HIS A 135 1.31 8.24 9.06
C HIS A 135 1.48 8.27 7.53
N ILE A 136 1.26 9.43 6.93
CA ILE A 136 1.43 9.62 5.48
C ILE A 136 2.74 10.34 5.24
N LEU A 137 3.71 9.61 4.70
CA LEU A 137 5.08 10.05 4.46
C LEU A 137 5.25 10.59 3.04
N GLY A 138 6.35 11.30 2.79
CA GLY A 138 6.72 11.77 1.45
C GLY A 138 6.91 10.60 0.47
N THR A 139 6.77 10.88 -0.83
CA THR A 139 6.95 9.87 -1.89
C THR A 139 8.30 9.17 -1.77
N GLY A 140 8.29 7.85 -1.57
CA GLY A 140 9.49 7.02 -1.47
C GLY A 140 10.27 7.16 -0.17
N ALA A 141 9.72 7.84 0.84
CA ALA A 141 10.32 7.88 2.17
C ALA A 141 10.31 6.47 2.79
N ASP A 142 11.35 6.15 3.56
CA ASP A 142 11.34 4.95 4.41
C ASP A 142 10.30 5.08 5.53
N LYS A 143 9.94 3.96 6.13
CA LYS A 143 8.91 3.89 7.17
C LYS A 143 9.52 3.76 8.57
N ASP A 144 10.84 3.74 8.69
CA ASP A 144 11.55 3.47 9.95
C ASP A 144 11.11 4.41 11.08
N SER A 145 11.01 5.71 10.82
CA SER A 145 10.61 6.69 11.84
C SER A 145 9.19 6.46 12.36
N ALA A 146 8.24 6.13 11.46
CA ALA A 146 6.87 5.85 11.85
C ALA A 146 6.74 4.51 12.58
N LEU A 147 7.48 3.46 12.14
CA LEU A 147 7.49 2.16 12.80
C LEU A 147 8.15 2.22 14.19
N ALA A 148 9.14 3.10 14.37
CA ALA A 148 9.80 3.29 15.66
C ALA A 148 8.85 3.74 16.79
N GLU A 149 7.77 4.45 16.46
CA GLU A 149 6.74 4.85 17.42
C GLU A 149 6.02 3.64 18.06
N PHE A 150 6.06 2.50 17.39
CA PHE A 150 5.43 1.25 17.84
C PHE A 150 6.45 0.20 18.31
N HIS A 151 7.66 0.65 18.69
CA HIS A 151 8.74 -0.23 19.13
C HIS A 151 8.29 -1.15 20.27
N ASN A 152 8.57 -2.46 20.12
CA ASN A 152 8.28 -3.52 21.09
C ASN A 152 6.80 -3.68 21.49
N THR A 153 5.86 -3.16 20.67
CA THR A 153 4.43 -3.37 20.94
C THR A 153 3.93 -4.77 20.56
N GLY A 154 4.64 -5.49 19.71
CA GLY A 154 4.23 -6.77 19.17
C GLY A 154 2.96 -6.69 18.28
N LEU A 155 2.59 -5.50 17.79
CA LEU A 155 1.48 -5.32 16.87
C LEU A 155 1.77 -5.99 15.52
N TYR A 156 0.72 -6.39 14.82
CA TYR A 156 0.85 -6.85 13.44
C TYR A 156 1.16 -5.67 12.52
N TRP A 157 2.06 -5.89 11.58
CA TRP A 157 2.44 -4.95 10.52
C TRP A 157 2.19 -5.58 9.15
N VAL A 158 1.17 -5.13 8.42
CA VAL A 158 0.78 -5.67 7.12
C VAL A 158 1.42 -4.86 6.01
N GLU A 159 2.15 -5.54 5.13
CA GLU A 159 2.99 -4.97 4.09
C GLU A 159 3.03 -5.86 2.84
N ASP A 160 3.38 -5.27 1.67
CA ASP A 160 3.64 -5.97 0.41
C ASP A 160 5.13 -5.92 0.02
N LYS A 161 5.89 -5.01 0.63
CA LYS A 161 7.32 -4.80 0.36
C LYS A 161 8.21 -5.56 1.33
N PRO A 162 9.06 -6.49 0.86
CA PRO A 162 9.95 -7.26 1.73
C PRO A 162 10.80 -6.40 2.67
N ASN A 163 11.42 -5.34 2.15
CA ASN A 163 12.30 -4.48 2.95
C ASN A 163 11.55 -3.78 4.09
N ASN A 164 10.31 -3.35 3.86
CA ASN A 164 9.48 -2.72 4.89
C ASN A 164 8.95 -3.74 5.90
N ALA A 165 8.66 -4.98 5.46
CA ALA A 165 8.31 -6.06 6.36
C ALA A 165 9.49 -6.39 7.31
N VAL A 166 10.71 -6.48 6.77
CA VAL A 166 11.94 -6.66 7.57
C VAL A 166 12.16 -5.48 8.52
N ALA A 167 11.91 -4.25 8.09
CA ALA A 167 12.00 -3.08 8.98
C ALA A 167 11.06 -3.23 10.20
N GLY A 168 9.87 -3.81 10.01
CA GLY A 168 8.95 -4.11 11.13
C GLY A 168 9.56 -5.03 12.20
N LEU A 169 10.35 -6.04 11.82
CA LEU A 169 11.04 -6.92 12.77
C LEU A 169 12.02 -6.14 13.64
N LYS A 170 12.76 -5.20 13.06
CA LYS A 170 13.72 -4.34 13.76
C LYS A 170 13.06 -3.57 14.92
N TYR A 171 11.79 -3.27 14.81
CA TYR A 171 11.00 -2.58 15.84
C TYR A 171 10.15 -3.52 16.70
N GLY A 172 10.37 -4.83 16.65
CA GLY A 172 9.67 -5.81 17.49
C GLY A 172 8.20 -5.98 17.12
N LEU A 173 7.83 -5.70 15.87
CA LEU A 173 6.50 -5.93 15.33
C LEU A 173 6.37 -7.36 14.80
N LYS A 174 5.17 -7.76 14.42
CA LYS A 174 4.85 -9.05 13.78
C LYS A 174 4.47 -8.82 12.31
N PRO A 175 5.45 -8.82 11.39
CA PRO A 175 5.16 -8.54 9.99
C PRO A 175 4.35 -9.65 9.33
N ILE A 176 3.36 -9.22 8.53
CA ILE A 176 2.59 -10.05 7.62
C ILE A 176 2.82 -9.50 6.22
N LEU A 177 3.39 -10.32 5.33
CA LEU A 177 3.68 -9.97 3.95
C LEU A 177 2.60 -10.53 3.02
N ILE A 178 1.86 -9.66 2.34
CA ILE A 178 0.89 -10.07 1.31
C ILE A 178 1.63 -10.47 0.04
N ASP A 179 1.26 -11.63 -0.52
CA ASP A 179 1.86 -12.16 -1.75
C ASP A 179 1.52 -11.30 -2.96
N HIS A 180 2.57 -10.91 -3.67
CA HIS A 180 2.51 -10.27 -4.98
C HIS A 180 3.53 -10.90 -5.91
N PRO A 181 3.33 -10.87 -7.24
CA PRO A 181 4.29 -11.45 -8.17
C PRO A 181 5.74 -11.01 -7.96
N TYR A 182 5.95 -9.76 -7.57
CA TYR A 182 7.28 -9.17 -7.38
C TYR A 182 7.96 -9.52 -6.05
N ASN A 183 7.26 -10.13 -5.09
CA ASN A 183 7.84 -10.47 -3.79
C ASN A 183 7.90 -11.97 -3.52
N ARG A 184 7.53 -12.83 -4.50
CA ARG A 184 7.41 -14.29 -4.32
C ARG A 184 8.71 -14.98 -3.97
N ASP A 185 9.82 -14.48 -4.50
CA ASP A 185 11.15 -15.06 -4.27
C ASP A 185 11.74 -14.69 -2.90
N PHE A 186 11.05 -13.83 -2.13
CA PHE A 186 11.49 -13.43 -0.81
C PHE A 186 10.92 -14.35 0.25
N GLU A 187 11.78 -14.90 1.11
CA GLU A 187 11.41 -15.71 2.28
C GLU A 187 12.13 -15.19 3.53
N HIS A 188 11.45 -15.24 4.65
CA HIS A 188 12.03 -14.90 5.95
C HIS A 188 11.30 -15.68 7.07
N PRO A 189 12.04 -16.35 8.00
CA PRO A 189 11.43 -17.25 8.98
C PRO A 189 10.51 -16.57 10.00
N GLU A 190 10.69 -15.27 10.23
CA GLU A 190 9.89 -14.49 11.19
C GLU A 190 8.80 -13.63 10.53
N ILE A 191 8.67 -13.66 9.19
CA ILE A 191 7.65 -12.93 8.46
C ILE A 191 6.57 -13.90 7.98
N ILE A 192 5.33 -13.62 8.35
CA ILE A 192 4.20 -14.46 7.96
C ILE A 192 3.78 -14.06 6.55
N ARG A 193 3.89 -14.98 5.59
CA ARG A 193 3.37 -14.76 4.23
C ARG A 193 1.92 -15.16 4.16
N VAL A 194 1.11 -14.35 3.46
CA VAL A 194 -0.32 -14.57 3.22
C VAL A 194 -0.68 -14.23 1.78
N SER A 195 -1.72 -14.86 1.28
CA SER A 195 -2.22 -14.62 -0.08
C SER A 195 -3.30 -13.52 -0.14
N ASN A 196 -3.98 -13.23 0.97
CA ASN A 196 -5.14 -12.34 0.99
C ASN A 196 -5.54 -11.90 2.40
N TRP A 197 -6.50 -10.98 2.48
CA TRP A 197 -7.02 -10.44 3.73
C TRP A 197 -7.78 -11.46 4.60
N LYS A 198 -8.33 -12.52 4.02
CA LYS A 198 -8.96 -13.62 4.78
C LYS A 198 -7.95 -14.32 5.68
N GLU A 199 -6.76 -14.59 5.15
CA GLU A 199 -5.70 -15.23 5.92
C GLU A 199 -5.20 -14.32 7.05
N ILE A 200 -5.08 -12.99 6.79
CA ILE A 200 -4.78 -12.01 7.84
C ILE A 200 -5.81 -12.09 8.97
N TYR A 201 -7.10 -12.05 8.62
CA TYR A 201 -8.19 -12.17 9.58
C TYR A 201 -8.08 -13.45 10.43
N GLN A 202 -7.76 -14.58 9.82
CA GLN A 202 -7.59 -15.86 10.52
C GLN A 202 -6.40 -15.82 11.49
N ILE A 203 -5.27 -15.26 11.07
CA ILE A 203 -4.05 -15.16 11.87
C ILE A 203 -4.29 -14.29 13.12
N VAL A 204 -4.81 -13.07 12.94
CA VAL A 204 -4.97 -12.12 14.04
C VAL A 204 -6.03 -12.54 15.06
N ASN A 205 -6.97 -13.40 14.63
CA ASN A 205 -7.99 -13.99 15.50
C ASN A 205 -7.62 -15.40 16.04
N GLY A 206 -6.37 -15.86 15.82
CA GLY A 206 -5.89 -17.15 16.31
C GLY A 206 -6.61 -18.36 15.71
N ARG A 207 -7.21 -18.20 14.52
CA ARG A 207 -7.97 -19.27 13.83
C ARG A 207 -7.09 -20.16 12.93
N VAL A 208 -5.83 -19.84 12.76
CA VAL A 208 -4.81 -20.66 12.11
C VAL A 208 -3.86 -21.18 13.18
N LYS A 209 -3.78 -22.50 13.35
CA LYS A 209 -2.69 -23.11 14.13
C LYS A 209 -1.39 -22.92 13.33
N LYS A 210 -0.35 -22.41 14.00
CA LYS A 210 1.03 -22.40 13.47
C LYS A 210 1.46 -23.79 13.09
#